data_31d0a893f99e691ac9a8a1e1da64f605
#
_entry.id   31d0a893f99e691ac9a8a1e1da64f605
#
_cell.length_a   1.000
_cell.length_b   1.000
_cell.length_c   1.000
_cell.angle_alpha   90.00
_cell.angle_beta   90.00
_cell.angle_gamma   90.00
#
_symmetry.space_group_name_H-M   'P 1'
#
loop_
_entity.id
_entity.type
_entity.pdbx_description
1 polymer ?
#
loop_
_entity_poly.entity_id
_entity_poly.type
_entity_poly.pdbx_seq_one_letter_code
_entity_poly.pdbx_strand_id
1 'polypeptide(L)'
;MTTNIAAMKSFAAAAKDKPLVTPERLTHLQRLEAESIQIMREVVAECDKPVMLYSIGKDSAAMLHVALKAFYPGTLPFPLLHVDTLWKFKAMYELRDQITQKYNLQLIVHTNPDGIAQGINPFTHGSAIHTDVM
;
A
#
# COMPACT_ATOMS: atom_id res chain seq x y z
N MET A 1 -3.37 -11.46 -40.98
CA MET A 1 -3.51 -10.85 -39.64
C MET A 1 -4.93 -10.32 -39.49
N THR A 2 -5.84 -11.16 -39.07
CA THR A 2 -7.23 -10.75 -38.74
C THR A 2 -7.28 -10.46 -37.26
N THR A 3 -7.16 -9.21 -36.90
CA THR A 3 -7.34 -8.73 -35.54
C THR A 3 -8.78 -8.94 -35.14
N ASN A 4 -9.01 -9.68 -34.07
CA ASN A 4 -10.31 -10.12 -33.59
C ASN A 4 -11.15 -8.94 -33.06
N ILE A 5 -11.77 -8.19 -33.96
CA ILE A 5 -12.65 -7.04 -33.67
C ILE A 5 -13.90 -7.48 -32.86
N ALA A 6 -14.27 -8.75 -32.93
CA ALA A 6 -15.41 -9.31 -32.17
C ALA A 6 -15.12 -9.34 -30.66
N ALA A 7 -13.89 -9.62 -30.25
CA ALA A 7 -13.49 -9.63 -28.82
C ALA A 7 -13.49 -8.21 -28.21
N MET A 8 -13.11 -7.19 -28.98
CA MET A 8 -13.16 -5.80 -28.53
C MET A 8 -14.59 -5.27 -28.38
N LYS A 9 -15.52 -5.70 -29.25
CA LYS A 9 -16.95 -5.34 -29.12
C LYS A 9 -17.62 -5.98 -27.93
N SER A 10 -17.21 -7.20 -27.56
CA SER A 10 -17.74 -7.90 -26.37
C SER A 10 -17.29 -7.20 -25.07
N PHE A 11 -16.07 -6.68 -25.00
CA PHE A 11 -15.58 -5.94 -23.83
C PHE A 11 -16.28 -4.58 -23.66
N ALA A 12 -16.59 -3.91 -24.74
CA ALA A 12 -17.31 -2.62 -24.71
C ALA A 12 -18.79 -2.76 -24.38
N ALA A 13 -19.42 -3.90 -24.70
CA ALA A 13 -20.82 -4.18 -24.37
C ALA A 13 -21.01 -4.52 -22.89
N ALA A 14 -20.03 -5.16 -22.23
CA ALA A 14 -20.08 -5.48 -20.80
C ALA A 14 -19.93 -4.25 -19.88
N ALA A 15 -19.45 -3.13 -20.40
CA ALA A 15 -19.27 -1.90 -19.63
C ALA A 15 -20.55 -1.04 -19.52
N LYS A 16 -21.60 -1.36 -20.27
CA LYS A 16 -22.82 -0.52 -20.35
C LYS A 16 -23.88 -0.82 -19.29
N ASP A 17 -23.76 -1.90 -18.54
CA ASP A 17 -24.78 -2.33 -17.58
C ASP A 17 -24.34 -2.31 -16.10
N LYS A 18 -23.32 -1.51 -15.74
CA LYS A 18 -23.13 -1.23 -14.31
C LYS A 18 -24.16 -0.19 -13.89
N PRO A 19 -25.10 -0.52 -12.98
CA PRO A 19 -26.02 0.48 -12.46
C PRO A 19 -25.21 1.61 -11.85
N LEU A 20 -25.57 2.86 -12.19
CA LEU A 20 -25.04 4.05 -11.53
C LEU A 20 -25.29 3.89 -10.03
N VAL A 21 -24.22 3.64 -9.28
CA VAL A 21 -24.27 3.50 -7.82
C VAL A 21 -24.50 4.89 -7.27
N THR A 22 -25.73 5.18 -6.88
CA THR A 22 -26.03 6.44 -6.18
C THR A 22 -25.38 6.41 -4.79
N PRO A 23 -24.98 7.56 -4.22
CA PRO A 23 -24.39 7.64 -2.88
C PRO A 23 -25.20 6.93 -1.80
N GLU A 24 -26.52 6.90 -1.94
CA GLU A 24 -27.45 6.26 -1.01
C GLU A 24 -27.41 4.72 -1.05
N ARG A 25 -26.83 4.13 -2.09
CA ARG A 25 -26.72 2.68 -2.28
C ARG A 25 -25.32 2.11 -2.05
N LEU A 26 -24.39 2.92 -1.57
CA LEU A 26 -23.06 2.43 -1.23
C LEU A 26 -23.14 1.41 -0.10
N THR A 27 -22.44 0.29 -0.26
CA THR A 27 -22.26 -0.68 0.82
C THR A 27 -21.43 -0.05 1.93
N HIS A 28 -21.46 -0.65 3.12
CA HIS A 28 -20.62 -0.18 4.26
C HIS A 28 -19.13 -0.13 3.88
N LEU A 29 -18.61 -1.15 3.19
CA LEU A 29 -17.20 -1.18 2.75
C LEU A 29 -16.87 -0.09 1.74
N GLN A 30 -17.78 0.20 0.81
CA GLN A 30 -17.59 1.29 -0.15
C GLN A 30 -17.57 2.66 0.52
N ARG A 31 -18.35 2.86 1.58
CA ARG A 31 -18.30 4.08 2.38
C ARG A 31 -16.98 4.23 3.11
N LEU A 32 -16.50 3.16 3.76
CA LEU A 32 -15.19 3.15 4.43
C LEU A 32 -14.05 3.42 3.45
N GLU A 33 -14.10 2.83 2.26
CA GLU A 33 -13.11 3.10 1.20
C GLU A 33 -13.14 4.57 0.77
N ALA A 34 -14.31 5.12 0.51
CA ALA A 34 -14.47 6.51 0.10
C ALA A 34 -13.99 7.49 1.17
N GLU A 35 -14.31 7.23 2.44
CA GLU A 35 -13.84 8.01 3.59
C GLU A 35 -12.31 7.93 3.72
N SER A 36 -11.73 6.75 3.60
CA SER A 36 -10.28 6.55 3.67
C SER A 36 -9.54 7.28 2.55
N ILE A 37 -10.07 7.27 1.33
CA ILE A 37 -9.56 8.04 0.19
C ILE A 37 -9.58 9.54 0.50
N GLN A 38 -10.68 10.04 1.06
CA GLN A 38 -10.82 11.44 1.44
C GLN A 38 -9.78 11.84 2.49
N ILE A 39 -9.61 11.05 3.55
CA ILE A 39 -8.63 11.28 4.61
C ILE A 39 -7.21 11.35 4.01
N MET A 40 -6.84 10.44 3.13
CA MET A 40 -5.51 10.45 2.50
C MET A 40 -5.26 11.71 1.67
N ARG A 41 -6.27 12.18 0.95
CA ARG A 41 -6.20 13.43 0.17
C ARG A 41 -6.07 14.65 1.08
N GLU A 42 -6.77 14.68 2.20
CA GLU A 42 -6.68 15.75 3.19
C GLU A 42 -5.28 15.79 3.84
N VAL A 43 -4.72 14.65 4.23
CA VAL A 43 -3.36 14.58 4.79
C VAL A 43 -2.33 15.16 3.81
N VAL A 44 -2.41 14.81 2.53
CA VAL A 44 -1.50 15.33 1.51
C VAL A 44 -1.68 16.85 1.30
N ALA A 45 -2.91 17.34 1.42
CA ALA A 45 -3.19 18.77 1.28
C ALA A 45 -2.68 19.60 2.48
N GLU A 46 -2.73 19.04 3.69
CA GLU A 46 -2.42 19.75 4.93
C GLU A 46 -0.96 19.56 5.39
N CYS A 47 -0.28 18.48 5.00
CA CYS A 47 1.05 18.14 5.46
C CYS A 47 2.10 18.41 4.39
N ASP A 48 3.18 19.10 4.76
CA ASP A 48 4.26 19.43 3.82
C ASP A 48 5.05 18.20 3.34
N LYS A 49 5.27 17.23 4.22
CA LYS A 49 6.11 16.04 3.94
C LYS A 49 5.47 14.78 4.52
N PRO A 50 4.30 14.37 4.03
CA PRO A 50 3.67 13.15 4.52
C PRO A 50 4.47 11.90 4.12
N VAL A 51 4.40 10.87 4.95
CA VAL A 51 4.99 9.56 4.71
C VAL A 51 4.00 8.50 5.18
N MET A 52 3.92 7.38 4.47
CA MET A 52 3.07 6.26 4.87
C MET A 52 3.93 5.10 5.40
N LEU A 53 3.63 4.65 6.61
CA LEU A 53 4.26 3.45 7.17
C LEU A 53 3.81 2.21 6.39
N TYR A 54 4.78 1.37 6.03
CA TYR A 54 4.53 0.16 5.24
C TYR A 54 5.26 -1.05 5.84
N SER A 55 4.51 -1.92 6.51
CA SER A 55 5.05 -3.10 7.21
C SER A 55 5.07 -4.40 6.38
N ILE A 56 4.58 -4.37 5.14
CA ILE A 56 4.38 -5.53 4.24
C ILE A 56 3.25 -6.46 4.73
N GLY A 57 2.58 -6.14 5.83
CA GLY A 57 1.43 -6.88 6.33
C GLY A 57 0.15 -6.60 5.55
N LYS A 58 -0.91 -7.36 5.85
CA LYS A 58 -2.21 -7.22 5.17
C LYS A 58 -2.83 -5.83 5.32
N ASP A 59 -2.70 -5.22 6.48
CA ASP A 59 -3.31 -3.92 6.78
C ASP A 59 -2.58 -2.80 6.03
N SER A 60 -1.25 -2.82 6.01
CA SER A 60 -0.45 -1.87 5.23
C SER A 60 -0.64 -2.07 3.72
N ALA A 61 -0.86 -3.30 3.26
CA ALA A 61 -1.19 -3.59 1.86
C ALA A 61 -2.57 -3.02 1.48
N ALA A 62 -3.56 -3.15 2.35
CA ALA A 62 -4.88 -2.53 2.16
C ALA A 62 -4.79 -1.01 2.12
N MET A 63 -4.04 -0.39 3.04
CA MET A 63 -3.76 1.04 3.05
C MET A 63 -3.09 1.51 1.77
N LEU A 64 -2.08 0.78 1.28
CA LEU A 64 -1.41 1.09 0.03
C LEU A 64 -2.37 1.03 -1.16
N HIS A 65 -3.25 0.03 -1.20
CA HIS A 65 -4.26 -0.09 -2.25
C HIS A 65 -5.22 1.12 -2.27
N VAL A 66 -5.68 1.55 -1.11
CA VAL A 66 -6.53 2.75 -0.97
C VAL A 66 -5.77 4.00 -1.40
N ALA A 67 -4.49 4.13 -1.02
CA ALA A 67 -3.64 5.24 -1.42
C ALA A 67 -3.45 5.31 -2.94
N LEU A 68 -3.19 4.18 -3.59
CA LEU A 68 -3.09 4.11 -5.05
C LEU A 68 -4.40 4.53 -5.73
N LYS A 69 -5.55 4.16 -5.18
CA LYS A 69 -6.86 4.62 -5.68
C LYS A 69 -7.06 6.11 -5.47
N ALA A 70 -6.65 6.64 -4.31
CA ALA A 70 -6.85 8.04 -3.95
C ALA A 70 -6.18 9.01 -4.94
N PHE A 71 -5.02 8.61 -5.47
CA PHE A 71 -4.18 9.43 -6.35
C PHE A 71 -4.13 8.94 -7.79
N TYR A 72 -4.89 7.91 -8.14
CA TYR A 72 -5.00 7.45 -9.53
C TYR A 72 -5.54 8.58 -10.44
N PRO A 73 -5.00 8.77 -11.66
CA PRO A 73 -3.98 7.99 -12.35
C PRO A 73 -2.53 8.42 -12.08
N GLY A 74 -2.31 9.35 -11.16
CA GLY A 74 -0.98 9.82 -10.78
C GLY A 74 -0.22 8.82 -9.91
N THR A 75 1.05 9.12 -9.65
CA THR A 75 1.87 8.41 -8.67
C THR A 75 1.57 8.87 -7.25
N LEU A 76 1.94 8.08 -6.25
CA LEU A 76 1.81 8.48 -4.86
C LEU A 76 2.64 9.76 -4.60
N PRO A 77 2.05 10.80 -4.00
CA PRO A 77 2.74 12.06 -3.72
C PRO A 77 3.61 12.01 -2.46
N PHE A 78 3.77 10.85 -1.85
CA PHE A 78 4.57 10.64 -0.64
C PHE A 78 5.30 9.29 -0.70
N PRO A 79 6.46 9.18 0.00
CA PRO A 79 7.18 7.93 0.09
C PRO A 79 6.54 6.97 1.10
N LEU A 80 6.84 5.68 0.92
CA LEU A 80 6.62 4.65 1.92
C LEU A 80 7.80 4.57 2.87
N LEU A 81 7.56 4.40 4.16
CA LEU A 81 8.58 4.15 5.17
C LEU A 81 8.43 2.73 5.71
N HIS A 82 9.44 1.91 5.49
CA HIS A 82 9.55 0.57 6.04
C HIS A 82 10.58 0.56 7.17
N VAL A 83 10.13 0.28 8.38
CA VAL A 83 11.02 0.02 9.51
C VAL A 83 11.41 -1.45 9.46
N ASP A 84 12.67 -1.72 9.15
CA ASP A 84 13.17 -3.07 9.00
C ASP A 84 13.77 -3.59 10.32
N THR A 85 13.12 -4.58 10.88
CA THR A 85 13.59 -5.28 12.09
C THR A 85 14.61 -6.38 11.79
N LEU A 86 15.01 -6.57 10.53
CA LEU A 86 15.97 -7.56 10.01
C LEU A 86 15.54 -9.03 10.10
N TRP A 87 14.53 -9.37 10.90
CA TRP A 87 14.09 -10.74 11.15
C TRP A 87 12.76 -11.07 10.48
N LYS A 88 12.72 -10.85 9.17
CA LYS A 88 11.55 -11.15 8.33
C LYS A 88 11.85 -12.28 7.36
N PHE A 89 10.80 -12.94 6.87
CA PHE A 89 10.95 -13.95 5.82
C PHE A 89 11.47 -13.33 4.53
N LYS A 90 12.34 -14.03 3.82
CA LYS A 90 12.89 -13.59 2.52
C LYS A 90 11.78 -13.20 1.53
N ALA A 91 10.71 -13.99 1.48
CA ALA A 91 9.55 -13.72 0.64
C ALA A 91 8.88 -12.36 0.92
N MET A 92 8.95 -11.85 2.15
CA MET A 92 8.41 -10.52 2.47
C MET A 92 9.24 -9.41 1.85
N TYR A 93 10.56 -9.54 1.86
CA TYR A 93 11.45 -8.57 1.19
C TYR A 93 11.26 -8.59 -0.33
N GLU A 94 11.14 -9.78 -0.91
CA GLU A 94 10.89 -9.95 -2.35
C GLU A 94 9.55 -9.32 -2.75
N LEU A 95 8.50 -9.54 -1.98
CA LEU A 95 7.19 -8.95 -2.21
C LEU A 95 7.24 -7.42 -2.11
N ARG A 96 7.92 -6.87 -1.09
CA ARG A 96 8.13 -5.44 -0.93
C ARG A 96 8.75 -4.82 -2.19
N ASP A 97 9.83 -5.42 -2.65
CA ASP A 97 10.59 -4.91 -3.79
C ASP A 97 9.79 -5.03 -5.09
N GLN A 98 9.05 -6.13 -5.28
CA GLN A 98 8.15 -6.31 -6.42
C GLN A 98 7.04 -5.25 -6.47
N ILE A 99 6.38 -5.01 -5.34
CA ILE A 99 5.31 -4.00 -5.25
C ILE A 99 5.86 -2.60 -5.48
N THR A 100 7.02 -2.28 -4.90
CA THR A 100 7.69 -0.99 -5.06
C THR A 100 8.02 -0.72 -6.53
N GLN A 101 8.54 -1.71 -7.24
CA GLN A 101 8.84 -1.59 -8.67
C GLN A 101 7.57 -1.52 -9.52
N LYS A 102 6.60 -2.38 -9.26
CA LYS A 102 5.35 -2.46 -10.03
C LYS A 102 4.59 -1.15 -10.06
N TYR A 103 4.54 -0.44 -8.94
CA TYR A 103 3.79 0.81 -8.82
C TYR A 103 4.67 2.05 -8.82
N ASN A 104 5.96 1.90 -9.11
CA ASN A 104 6.95 2.98 -9.10
C ASN A 104 6.90 3.82 -7.82
N LEU A 105 6.98 3.15 -6.68
CA LEU A 105 6.89 3.76 -5.35
C LEU A 105 8.27 4.17 -4.85
N GLN A 106 8.32 5.29 -4.16
CA GLN A 106 9.50 5.69 -3.40
C GLN A 106 9.47 4.97 -2.04
N LEU A 107 10.49 4.16 -1.75
CA LEU A 107 10.61 3.42 -0.50
C LEU A 107 11.80 3.92 0.32
N ILE A 108 11.54 4.28 1.56
CA ILE A 108 12.56 4.58 2.57
C ILE A 108 12.62 3.39 3.51
N VAL A 109 13.80 2.79 3.65
CA VAL A 109 14.03 1.70 4.60
C VAL A 109 14.87 2.23 5.76
N HIS A 110 14.37 2.07 6.98
CA HIS A 110 15.08 2.45 8.19
C HIS A 110 15.30 1.22 9.08
N THR A 111 16.47 1.10 9.63
CA THR A 111 16.83 0.08 10.63
C THR A 111 17.47 0.79 11.81
N ASN A 112 17.14 0.40 13.04
CA ASN A 112 17.75 1.02 14.22
C ASN A 112 19.22 0.59 14.37
N PRO A 113 20.20 1.51 14.18
CA PRO A 113 21.62 1.18 14.27
C PRO A 113 22.04 0.78 15.68
N ASP A 114 21.40 1.31 16.72
CA ASP A 114 21.73 0.98 18.11
C ASP A 114 21.28 -0.45 18.45
N GLY A 115 20.11 -0.87 17.94
CA GLY A 115 19.65 -2.24 18.08
C GLY A 115 20.57 -3.25 17.39
N ILE A 116 21.09 -2.90 16.22
CA ILE A 116 22.09 -3.73 15.53
C ILE A 116 23.37 -3.83 16.32
N ALA A 117 23.89 -2.69 16.81
CA ALA A 117 25.13 -2.64 17.59
C ALA A 117 25.06 -3.45 18.89
N GLN A 118 23.89 -3.51 19.51
CA GLN A 118 23.61 -4.32 20.70
C GLN A 118 23.32 -5.80 20.39
N GLY A 119 23.25 -6.18 19.11
CA GLY A 119 22.96 -7.54 18.68
C GLY A 119 21.54 -8.02 19.05
N ILE A 120 20.59 -7.10 19.13
CA ILE A 120 19.21 -7.42 19.50
C ILE A 120 18.58 -8.33 18.45
N ASN A 121 18.10 -9.48 18.90
CA ASN A 121 17.43 -10.46 18.03
C ASN A 121 16.32 -11.21 18.81
N PRO A 122 15.33 -11.76 18.11
CA PRO A 122 14.18 -12.39 18.76
C PRO A 122 14.50 -13.69 19.50
N PHE A 123 15.61 -14.35 19.18
CA PHE A 123 15.97 -15.62 19.80
C PHE A 123 16.63 -15.46 21.18
N THR A 124 17.46 -14.41 21.35
CA THR A 124 18.18 -14.16 22.60
C THR A 124 17.46 -13.17 23.51
N HIS A 125 16.70 -12.24 22.95
CA HIS A 125 16.04 -11.16 23.70
C HIS A 125 14.51 -11.29 23.76
N GLY A 126 13.94 -12.25 23.00
CA GLY A 126 12.50 -12.41 22.87
C GLY A 126 11.88 -11.44 21.88
N SER A 127 10.69 -11.79 21.37
CA SER A 127 10.02 -11.02 20.31
C SER A 127 9.59 -9.63 20.78
N ALA A 128 9.19 -9.47 22.03
CA ALA A 128 8.76 -8.18 22.58
C ALA A 128 9.91 -7.16 22.58
N ILE A 129 11.04 -7.49 23.21
CA ILE A 129 12.21 -6.60 23.26
C ILE A 129 12.75 -6.31 21.85
N HIS A 130 12.80 -7.32 20.99
CA HIS A 130 13.21 -7.14 19.60
C HIS A 130 12.32 -6.16 18.85
N THR A 131 10.99 -6.26 19.02
CA THR A 131 10.04 -5.35 18.37
C THR A 131 10.15 -3.92 18.91
N ASP A 132 10.33 -3.77 20.21
CA ASP A 132 10.39 -2.45 20.85
C ASP A 132 11.69 -1.70 20.53
N VAL A 133 12.80 -2.41 20.34
CA VAL A 133 14.12 -1.81 20.10
C VAL A 133 14.38 -1.60 18.60
N MET A 134 14.01 -2.54 17.75
CA MET A 134 14.29 -2.50 16.32
C MET A 134 13.27 -1.69 15.53
#